data_d16144fa75610d416e1cad2fc8cd7f99
#
_entry.id   d16144fa75610d416e1cad2fc8cd7f99
#
_cell.length_a   1.000
_cell.length_b   1.000
_cell.length_c   1.000
_cell.angle_alpha   90.00
_cell.angle_beta   90.00
_cell.angle_gamma   90.00
#
_symmetry.space_group_name_H-M   'P 1'
#
loop_
_entity.id
_entity.type
_entity.pdbx_description
1 polymer ?
#
loop_
_entity_poly.entity_id
_entity_poly.type
_entity_poly.pdbx_seq_one_letter_code
_entity_poly.pdbx_strand_id
1 'polypeptide(L)'
;MFEIPLINTIATGRNIDRLRIAAGMSVKDMQMVFGFATPQAIYKWIHGSAMPTIDNLVILSALFGVSMEEIISVETAAEKCG
;
A
#
# COMPACT_ATOMS: atom_id res chain seq x y z
N MET A 1 -24.98 -2.10 -15.41
CA MET A 1 -23.95 -3.15 -15.57
C MET A 1 -22.84 -2.94 -14.57
N PHE A 2 -22.40 -3.99 -13.91
CA PHE A 2 -21.37 -3.89 -12.90
C PHE A 2 -19.99 -3.77 -13.55
N GLU A 3 -19.21 -2.78 -13.10
CA GLU A 3 -17.83 -2.62 -13.55
C GLU A 3 -16.90 -3.18 -12.48
N ILE A 4 -16.00 -4.07 -12.91
CA ILE A 4 -15.09 -4.74 -11.98
C ILE A 4 -13.99 -3.78 -11.56
N PRO A 5 -13.87 -3.47 -10.26
CA PRO A 5 -12.77 -2.64 -9.80
C PRO A 5 -11.45 -3.42 -9.86
N LEU A 6 -10.39 -2.71 -10.21
CA LEU A 6 -9.03 -3.25 -10.29
C LEU A 6 -8.12 -2.50 -9.35
N ILE A 7 -7.29 -3.21 -8.62
CA ILE A 7 -6.30 -2.59 -7.75
C ILE A 7 -5.15 -2.07 -8.61
N ASN A 8 -4.85 -0.78 -8.43
CA ASN A 8 -3.67 -0.18 -9.04
C ASN A 8 -2.51 -0.34 -8.07
N THR A 9 -1.64 -1.30 -8.33
CA THR A 9 -0.56 -1.65 -7.41
C THR A 9 0.48 -0.56 -7.30
N ILE A 10 0.78 0.12 -8.40
CA ILE A 10 1.77 1.21 -8.41
C ILE A 10 1.26 2.40 -7.60
N ALA A 11 0.00 2.81 -7.84
CA ALA A 11 -0.58 3.91 -7.09
C ALA A 11 -0.73 3.57 -5.60
N THR A 12 -1.07 2.32 -5.29
CA THR A 12 -1.13 1.84 -3.90
C THR A 12 0.24 1.95 -3.24
N GLY A 13 1.30 1.54 -3.95
CA GLY A 13 2.66 1.66 -3.44
C GLY A 13 3.06 3.11 -3.17
N ARG A 14 2.67 4.02 -4.04
CA ARG A 14 2.90 5.46 -3.82
C ARG A 14 2.17 5.97 -2.59
N ASN A 15 0.95 5.49 -2.36
CA ASN A 15 0.20 5.85 -1.17
C ASN A 15 0.91 5.38 0.10
N ILE A 16 1.41 4.14 0.10
CA ILE A 16 2.15 3.60 1.23
C ILE A 16 3.39 4.46 1.50
N ASP A 17 4.14 4.80 0.46
CA ASP A 17 5.36 5.61 0.62
C ASP A 17 5.03 7.01 1.12
N ARG A 18 4.01 7.64 0.56
CA ARG A 18 3.56 8.97 0.99
C ARG A 18 3.13 8.97 2.45
N LEU A 19 2.36 7.96 2.87
CA LEU A 19 1.90 7.86 4.24
C LEU A 19 3.05 7.59 5.20
N ARG A 20 4.00 6.76 4.79
CA ARG A 20 5.22 6.50 5.55
C ARG A 20 5.99 7.80 5.80
N ILE A 21 6.23 8.57 4.76
CA ILE A 21 6.94 9.84 4.85
C ILE A 21 6.19 10.80 5.76
N ALA A 22 4.88 10.91 5.58
CA ALA A 22 4.05 11.78 6.42
C ALA A 22 4.09 11.37 7.89
N ALA A 23 4.25 10.08 8.18
CA ALA A 23 4.37 9.58 9.55
C ALA A 23 5.79 9.72 10.12
N GLY A 24 6.73 10.21 9.33
CA GLY A 24 8.13 10.36 9.75
C GLY A 24 8.86 9.04 9.92
N MET A 25 8.44 8.00 9.22
CA MET A 25 9.03 6.67 9.35
C MET A 25 9.96 6.35 8.20
N SER A 26 11.10 5.77 8.52
CA SER A 26 11.99 5.19 7.51
C SER A 26 11.48 3.79 7.12
N VAL A 27 11.99 3.27 6.01
CA VAL A 27 11.71 1.88 5.63
C VAL A 27 12.20 0.93 6.71
N LYS A 28 13.33 1.23 7.34
CA LYS A 28 13.85 0.42 8.43
C LYS A 28 12.91 0.42 9.64
N ASP A 29 12.31 1.57 9.95
CA ASP A 29 11.32 1.65 11.03
C ASP A 29 10.14 0.72 10.74
N MET A 30 9.66 0.72 9.51
CA MET A 30 8.57 -0.16 9.10
C MET A 30 9.00 -1.62 9.17
N GLN A 31 10.21 -1.93 8.73
CA GLN A 31 10.76 -3.29 8.82
C GLN A 31 10.69 -3.80 10.26
N MET A 32 11.05 -2.95 11.21
CA MET A 32 11.04 -3.32 12.62
C MET A 32 9.60 -3.53 13.14
N VAL A 33 8.68 -2.67 12.75
CA VAL A 33 7.27 -2.78 13.15
C VAL A 33 6.68 -4.11 12.68
N PHE A 34 6.98 -4.49 11.45
CA PHE A 34 6.47 -5.74 10.87
C PHE A 34 7.26 -6.97 11.30
N GLY A 35 8.42 -6.79 11.89
CA GLY A 35 9.28 -7.91 12.28
C GLY A 35 9.89 -8.64 11.10
N PHE A 36 10.07 -7.97 9.97
CA PHE A 36 10.66 -8.58 8.78
C PHE A 36 12.18 -8.68 8.93
N ALA A 37 12.74 -9.79 8.46
CA ALA A 37 14.18 -10.00 8.47
C ALA A 37 14.92 -9.03 7.54
N THR A 38 14.26 -8.59 6.46
CA THR A 38 14.84 -7.67 5.47
C THR A 38 13.78 -6.63 5.08
N PRO A 39 14.18 -5.49 4.49
CA PRO A 39 13.23 -4.49 4.04
C PRO A 39 12.62 -4.79 2.67
N GLN A 40 12.94 -5.90 2.05
CA GLN A 40 12.57 -6.17 0.67
C GLN A 40 11.06 -6.17 0.42
N ALA A 41 10.28 -6.73 1.33
CA ALA A 41 8.81 -6.75 1.17
C ALA A 41 8.26 -5.33 1.11
N ILE A 42 8.78 -4.43 1.96
CA ILE A 42 8.33 -3.04 2.01
C ILE A 42 8.69 -2.32 0.71
N TYR A 43 9.88 -2.54 0.19
CA TYR A 43 10.26 -1.95 -1.10
C TYR A 43 9.40 -2.47 -2.25
N LYS A 44 9.03 -3.75 -2.22
CA LYS A 44 8.13 -4.31 -3.23
C LYS A 44 6.75 -3.64 -3.18
N TRP A 45 6.25 -3.36 -1.98
CA TRP A 45 4.99 -2.63 -1.83
C TRP A 45 5.10 -1.22 -2.40
N ILE A 46 6.14 -0.49 -2.02
CA ILE A 46 6.36 0.90 -2.44
C ILE A 46 6.49 0.98 -3.96
N HIS A 47 7.17 0.04 -4.57
CA HIS A 47 7.38 0.02 -6.01
C HIS A 47 6.20 -0.58 -6.80
N GLY A 48 5.22 -1.13 -6.10
CA GLY A 48 4.04 -1.72 -6.75
C GLY A 48 4.30 -3.07 -7.38
N SER A 49 5.42 -3.73 -7.06
CA SER A 49 5.70 -5.06 -7.59
C SER A 49 5.03 -6.17 -6.80
N ALA A 50 4.52 -5.88 -5.61
CA ALA A 50 3.74 -6.81 -4.81
C ALA A 50 2.78 -6.02 -3.93
N MET A 51 1.65 -6.62 -3.60
CA MET A 51 0.70 -6.04 -2.66
C MET A 51 0.95 -6.60 -1.27
N PRO A 52 0.76 -5.79 -0.21
CA PRO A 52 0.72 -6.34 1.14
C PRO A 52 -0.43 -7.35 1.25
N THR A 53 -0.26 -8.35 2.08
CA THR A 53 -1.36 -9.24 2.43
C THR A 53 -2.42 -8.46 3.21
N ILE A 54 -3.61 -9.02 3.35
CA ILE A 54 -4.69 -8.37 4.10
C ILE A 54 -4.25 -8.10 5.53
N ASP A 55 -3.56 -9.03 6.16
CA ASP A 55 -3.04 -8.85 7.52
C ASP A 55 -2.12 -7.63 7.60
N ASN A 56 -1.22 -7.51 6.63
CA ASN A 56 -0.29 -6.40 6.59
C ASN A 56 -0.99 -5.07 6.28
N LEU A 57 -2.05 -5.10 5.47
CA LEU A 57 -2.86 -3.91 5.22
C LEU A 57 -3.55 -3.41 6.49
N VAL A 58 -4.05 -4.32 7.32
CA VAL A 58 -4.64 -3.95 8.60
C VAL A 58 -3.60 -3.26 9.49
N ILE A 59 -2.38 -3.80 9.53
CA ILE A 59 -1.28 -3.20 10.30
C ILE A 59 -0.94 -1.82 9.74
N LEU A 60 -0.84 -1.67 8.43
CA LEU A 60 -0.56 -0.37 7.79
C LEU A 60 -1.65 0.65 8.13
N SER A 61 -2.90 0.24 8.06
CA SER A 61 -4.03 1.10 8.40
C SER A 61 -3.91 1.60 9.84
N ALA A 62 -3.63 0.71 10.78
CA ALA A 62 -3.45 1.08 12.18
C ALA A 62 -2.22 1.96 12.38
N LEU A 63 -1.12 1.62 11.72
CA LEU A 63 0.15 2.33 11.86
C LEU A 63 0.06 3.77 11.38
N PHE A 64 -0.59 3.99 10.24
CA PHE A 64 -0.73 5.32 9.65
C PHE A 64 -1.99 6.06 10.12
N GLY A 65 -2.88 5.39 10.84
CA GLY A 65 -4.13 6.01 11.30
C GLY A 65 -5.08 6.36 10.16
N VAL A 66 -5.11 5.54 9.12
CA VAL A 66 -5.96 5.75 7.94
C VAL A 66 -6.76 4.48 7.65
N SER A 67 -7.80 4.59 6.84
CA SER A 67 -8.55 3.42 6.40
C SER A 67 -7.76 2.66 5.34
N MET A 68 -8.10 1.39 5.16
CA MET A 68 -7.49 0.59 4.08
C MET A 68 -7.83 1.19 2.70
N GLU A 69 -9.00 1.82 2.59
CA GLU A 69 -9.41 2.47 1.34
C GLU A 69 -8.51 3.66 0.99
N GLU A 70 -7.92 4.31 1.98
CA GLU A 70 -6.98 5.40 1.74
C GLU A 70 -5.62 4.89 1.26
N ILE A 71 -5.32 3.63 1.54
CA ILE A 71 -4.07 3.00 1.13
C ILE A 71 -4.22 2.41 -0.26
N ILE A 72 -5.29 1.63 -0.48
CA ILE A 72 -5.49 0.90 -1.72
C ILE A 72 -6.08 1.83 -2.77
N SER A 73 -5.39 1.94 -3.90
CA SER A 73 -5.90 2.66 -5.06
C SER A 73 -6.64 1.70 -5.97
N VAL A 74 -7.86 2.05 -6.33
CA VAL A 74 -8.73 1.21 -7.15
C VAL A 74 -9.17 2.02 -8.37
N GLU A 75 -9.22 1.35 -9.50
CA GLU A 75 -9.78 1.92 -10.73
C GLU A 75 -10.71 0.91 -11.37
N THR A 76 -11.57 1.38 -12.28
CA THR A 76 -12.44 0.50 -13.03
C THR A 76 -11.96 0.38 -14.46
N ALA A 77 -12.42 -0.66 -15.16
CA ALA A 77 -12.09 -0.84 -16.57
C ALA A 77 -12.51 0.39 -17.42
N ALA A 78 -13.60 1.04 -17.05
CA ALA A 78 -14.07 2.23 -17.75
C ALA A 78 -13.07 3.38 -17.67
N GLU A 79 -12.37 3.53 -16.58
CA GLU A 79 -11.37 4.57 -16.39
C GLU A 79 -10.15 4.35 -17.28
N LYS A 80 -9.85 3.10 -17.58
CA LYS A 80 -8.71 2.78 -18.43
C LYS A 80 -8.93 3.09 -19.89
N CYS A 81 -10.17 3.17 -20.29
CA CYS A 81 -10.52 3.40 -21.68
C CYS A 81 -10.47 4.88 -22.07
N GLY A 82 -10.32 5.73 -21.08
CA GLY A 82 -10.36 7.19 -21.26
C GLY A 82 -9.19 7.78 -22.01
#